data_709ffb4c64b1b4b0af27c66588e98cae
#
_entry.id   709ffb4c64b1b4b0af27c66588e98cae
#
_cell.length_a   1.000
_cell.length_b   1.000
_cell.length_c   1.000
_cell.angle_alpha   90.00
_cell.angle_beta   90.00
_cell.angle_gamma   90.00
#
_symmetry.space_group_name_H-M   'P 1'
#
loop_
_entity.id
_entity.type
_entity.pdbx_description
1 polymer ?
#
loop_
_entity_poly.entity_id
_entity_poly.type
_entity_poly.pdbx_seq_one_letter_code
_entity_poly.pdbx_strand_id
1 'polypeptide(L)'
;RDRVKNDQEGKGTIRLWQQVRKFLDAEFPDAAMVSEWGEPDKSLQGGFHMDFLLHFGPSHYNDLFRCDEPFFSKRGKGDISEFVETYKTNYNKTAQKGLICIPSGNHDMDRLARRLQGDELKIAFAFLLSMPGAPFIYYGDEIGMRYVEGLKSVEGGYNRTGSRSPMQWDDSTNAGFSSAPASDLYITMDPGKDRPTAKAQMADPDSLYHEVKKLIQIRQSSKALLSRGTIEFVYAEKNQYPLAYVREAEGEKVLVIINPSDKEQSFPYSAELRDALYTIGGKAESKDGTITIPAQSAGFYHI
;
A
#
# COMPACT_ATOMS: atom_id res chain seq x y z
N ARG A 1 3.67 -0.04 25.93
CA ARG A 1 4.85 0.43 25.14
C ARG A 1 5.86 0.93 26.14
N ASP A 2 6.79 0.09 26.56
CA ASP A 2 7.93 0.56 27.33
C ASP A 2 8.78 1.42 26.40
N ARG A 3 8.73 2.71 26.64
CA ARG A 3 9.68 3.62 26.00
C ARG A 3 11.05 3.22 26.55
N VAL A 4 11.82 2.59 25.71
CA VAL A 4 13.23 2.30 26.02
C VAL A 4 13.89 3.62 26.40
N LYS A 5 14.17 3.78 27.68
CA LYS A 5 14.68 5.05 28.23
C LYS A 5 16.18 5.22 28.05
N ASN A 6 16.87 4.14 27.64
CA ASN A 6 18.30 4.17 27.38
C ASN A 6 18.75 3.12 26.34
N ASP A 7 19.90 3.33 25.74
CA ASP A 7 20.48 2.44 24.70
C ASP A 7 20.72 0.99 25.15
N GLN A 8 20.86 0.75 26.45
CA GLN A 8 21.13 -0.61 26.96
C GLN A 8 19.85 -1.45 26.95
N GLU A 9 18.71 -0.89 27.29
CA GLU A 9 17.42 -1.58 27.23
C GLU A 9 17.04 -1.92 25.78
N GLY A 10 17.25 -0.98 24.83
CA GLY A 10 17.06 -1.23 23.42
C GLY A 10 17.92 -2.36 22.88
N LYS A 11 19.18 -2.40 23.26
CA LYS A 11 20.09 -3.48 22.89
C LYS A 11 19.65 -4.84 23.44
N GLY A 12 19.10 -4.86 24.66
CA GLY A 12 18.54 -6.09 25.27
C GLY A 12 17.35 -6.63 24.46
N THR A 13 16.41 -5.78 24.10
CA THR A 13 15.25 -6.14 23.27
C THR A 13 15.67 -6.66 21.89
N ILE A 14 16.58 -5.97 21.22
CA ILE A 14 17.12 -6.41 19.92
C ILE A 14 17.78 -7.78 20.04
N ARG A 15 18.61 -8.02 21.05
CA ARG A 15 19.27 -9.33 21.27
C ARG A 15 18.25 -10.44 21.50
N LEU A 16 17.19 -10.19 22.26
CA LEU A 16 16.13 -11.17 22.48
C LEU A 16 15.49 -11.58 21.15
N TRP A 17 15.05 -10.61 20.35
CA TRP A 17 14.43 -10.91 19.06
C TRP A 17 15.37 -11.58 18.06
N GLN A 18 16.67 -11.23 18.09
CA GLN A 18 17.67 -11.93 17.29
C GLN A 18 17.84 -13.40 17.72
N GLN A 19 17.70 -13.70 19.02
CA GLN A 19 17.70 -15.10 19.51
C GLN A 19 16.43 -15.84 19.06
N VAL A 20 15.26 -15.20 19.15
CA VAL A 20 13.99 -15.74 18.64
C VAL A 20 14.10 -16.03 17.15
N ARG A 21 14.64 -15.09 16.38
CA ARG A 21 14.84 -15.27 14.94
C ARG A 21 15.75 -16.46 14.64
N LYS A 22 16.88 -16.56 15.32
CA LYS A 22 17.80 -17.69 15.16
C LYS A 22 17.15 -19.04 15.48
N PHE A 23 16.32 -19.07 16.51
CA PHE A 23 15.56 -20.26 16.87
C PHE A 23 14.53 -20.63 15.76
N LEU A 24 13.78 -19.64 15.27
CA LEU A 24 12.82 -19.86 14.19
C LEU A 24 13.48 -20.35 12.91
N ASP A 25 14.58 -19.73 12.50
CA ASP A 25 15.31 -20.16 11.30
C ASP A 25 15.83 -21.61 11.39
N ALA A 26 16.14 -22.09 12.61
CA ALA A 26 16.63 -23.45 12.83
C ALA A 26 15.50 -24.48 12.94
N GLU A 27 14.44 -24.20 13.65
CA GLU A 27 13.40 -25.16 14.01
C GLU A 27 12.13 -25.00 13.15
N PHE A 28 11.88 -23.81 12.59
CA PHE A 28 10.68 -23.47 11.83
C PHE A 28 11.03 -22.62 10.62
N PRO A 29 11.79 -23.14 9.63
CA PRO A 29 12.34 -22.33 8.53
C PRO A 29 11.27 -21.66 7.64
N ASP A 30 10.05 -22.19 7.65
CA ASP A 30 8.92 -21.62 6.90
C ASP A 30 8.14 -20.54 7.68
N ALA A 31 8.52 -20.26 8.95
CA ALA A 31 7.85 -19.25 9.74
C ALA A 31 8.42 -17.85 9.46
N ALA A 32 7.55 -16.85 9.41
CA ALA A 32 7.92 -15.45 9.26
C ALA A 32 7.52 -14.62 10.49
N MET A 33 8.41 -13.72 10.90
CA MET A 33 8.14 -12.72 11.94
C MET A 33 7.81 -11.39 11.28
N VAL A 34 6.62 -10.87 11.60
CA VAL A 34 6.18 -9.54 11.17
C VAL A 34 6.05 -8.66 12.40
N SER A 35 6.64 -7.48 12.40
CA SER A 35 6.49 -6.52 13.49
C SER A 35 5.51 -5.40 13.13
N GLU A 36 4.83 -4.89 14.12
CA GLU A 36 4.08 -3.64 14.06
C GLU A 36 4.83 -2.56 14.85
N TRP A 37 6.12 -2.42 14.55
CA TRP A 37 6.98 -1.45 15.23
C TRP A 37 6.91 -0.07 14.57
N GLY A 38 6.83 -0.03 13.23
CA GLY A 38 6.81 1.21 12.45
C GLY A 38 8.18 1.88 12.32
N GLU A 39 9.25 1.18 12.66
CA GLU A 39 10.65 1.61 12.51
C GLU A 39 11.46 0.46 11.88
N PRO A 40 11.33 0.25 10.55
CA PRO A 40 11.93 -0.90 9.88
C PRO A 40 13.43 -1.05 10.10
N ASP A 41 14.16 0.06 10.21
CA ASP A 41 15.60 0.03 10.46
C ASP A 41 15.96 -0.63 11.81
N LYS A 42 15.12 -0.51 12.82
CA LYS A 42 15.30 -1.14 14.12
C LYS A 42 14.78 -2.56 14.17
N SER A 43 13.56 -2.77 13.71
CA SER A 43 12.90 -4.07 13.80
C SER A 43 13.58 -5.13 12.93
N LEU A 44 13.97 -4.79 11.70
CA LEU A 44 14.68 -5.71 10.81
C LEU A 44 16.10 -6.02 11.31
N GLN A 45 16.78 -5.05 11.96
CA GLN A 45 18.02 -5.33 12.68
C GLN A 45 17.77 -6.23 13.91
N GLY A 46 16.60 -6.12 14.53
CA GLY A 46 16.13 -6.99 15.61
C GLY A 46 15.83 -8.41 15.19
N GLY A 47 15.89 -8.73 13.87
CA GLY A 47 15.68 -10.06 13.35
C GLY A 47 14.28 -10.32 12.80
N PHE A 48 13.39 -9.34 12.77
CA PHE A 48 12.11 -9.48 12.08
C PHE A 48 12.31 -9.63 10.58
N HIS A 49 11.46 -10.41 9.93
CA HIS A 49 11.49 -10.59 8.48
C HIS A 49 10.85 -9.40 7.76
N MET A 50 9.85 -8.78 8.41
CA MET A 50 9.06 -7.70 7.85
C MET A 50 8.67 -6.68 8.93
N ASP A 51 8.59 -5.41 8.54
CA ASP A 51 7.98 -4.35 9.33
C ASP A 51 7.25 -3.35 8.43
N PHE A 52 6.33 -2.60 9.02
CA PHE A 52 5.47 -1.67 8.29
C PHE A 52 5.98 -0.23 8.36
N LEU A 53 5.74 0.52 7.26
CA LEU A 53 5.57 1.97 7.33
C LEU A 53 4.08 2.25 7.52
N LEU A 54 3.73 2.85 8.67
CA LEU A 54 2.36 3.06 9.10
C LEU A 54 2.06 4.55 9.31
N HIS A 55 0.79 4.84 9.61
CA HIS A 55 0.27 6.18 9.87
C HIS A 55 0.83 6.87 11.13
N PHE A 56 1.58 6.19 11.96
CA PHE A 56 2.24 6.74 13.13
C PHE A 56 3.76 6.88 12.90
N GLY A 57 4.38 7.77 13.67
CA GLY A 57 5.79 8.09 13.51
C GLY A 57 6.07 8.98 12.28
N PRO A 58 7.35 9.15 11.94
CA PRO A 58 7.79 10.05 10.87
C PRO A 58 7.78 9.36 9.50
N SER A 59 6.79 8.50 9.21
CA SER A 59 6.76 7.70 7.99
C SER A 59 6.22 8.46 6.78
N HIS A 60 5.47 9.55 7.01
CA HIS A 60 4.73 10.26 5.97
C HIS A 60 3.75 9.40 5.17
N TYR A 61 3.39 8.23 5.71
CA TYR A 61 2.44 7.31 5.09
C TYR A 61 1.06 7.94 4.85
N ASN A 62 0.61 8.85 5.73
CA ASN A 62 -0.67 9.51 5.57
C ASN A 62 -0.73 10.42 4.34
N ASP A 63 0.41 10.94 3.89
CA ASP A 63 0.50 11.83 2.72
C ASP A 63 0.13 11.09 1.43
N LEU A 64 0.26 9.75 1.42
CA LEU A 64 -0.17 8.92 0.30
C LEU A 64 -1.70 8.94 0.12
N PHE A 65 -2.45 8.64 1.21
CA PHE A 65 -3.85 8.23 1.07
C PHE A 65 -4.82 8.92 2.04
N ARG A 66 -4.37 9.52 3.16
CA ARG A 66 -5.24 9.79 4.33
C ARG A 66 -5.20 11.20 4.88
N CYS A 67 -4.27 12.04 4.46
CA CYS A 67 -4.28 13.46 4.81
C CYS A 67 -5.42 14.20 4.05
N ASP A 68 -5.57 15.50 4.29
CA ASP A 68 -6.64 16.28 3.64
C ASP A 68 -6.45 16.42 2.12
N GLU A 69 -5.21 16.50 1.66
CA GLU A 69 -4.84 16.51 0.25
C GLU A 69 -3.87 15.34 -0.03
N PRO A 70 -4.36 14.08 -0.08
CA PRO A 70 -3.48 12.95 -0.30
C PRO A 70 -2.91 12.95 -1.73
N PHE A 71 -1.68 12.46 -1.87
CA PHE A 71 -1.03 12.39 -3.18
C PHE A 71 -1.87 11.65 -4.22
N PHE A 72 -2.54 10.56 -3.81
CA PHE A 72 -3.36 9.74 -4.70
C PHE A 72 -4.74 10.31 -5.01
N SER A 73 -5.08 11.51 -4.49
CA SER A 73 -6.30 12.20 -4.90
C SER A 73 -6.15 12.84 -6.29
N LYS A 74 -7.19 12.67 -7.12
CA LYS A 74 -7.28 13.33 -8.44
C LYS A 74 -7.18 14.85 -8.40
N ARG A 75 -7.37 15.47 -7.24
CA ARG A 75 -7.21 16.93 -7.08
C ARG A 75 -5.80 17.42 -7.38
N GLY A 76 -4.81 16.53 -7.37
CA GLY A 76 -3.43 16.83 -7.74
C GLY A 76 -2.77 17.89 -6.85
N LYS A 77 -3.04 17.87 -5.54
CA LYS A 77 -2.53 18.83 -4.55
C LYS A 77 -1.67 18.20 -3.47
N GLY A 78 -1.50 16.90 -3.52
CA GLY A 78 -0.69 16.16 -2.55
C GLY A 78 0.81 16.23 -2.84
N ASP A 79 1.60 15.87 -1.85
CA ASP A 79 3.06 15.78 -1.94
C ASP A 79 3.52 14.38 -1.48
N ILE A 80 4.36 13.74 -2.28
CA ILE A 80 4.91 12.42 -1.96
C ILE A 80 6.38 12.49 -1.54
N SER A 81 7.02 13.64 -1.66
CA SER A 81 8.47 13.77 -1.53
C SER A 81 8.99 13.33 -0.15
N GLU A 82 8.33 13.70 0.93
CA GLU A 82 8.75 13.34 2.29
C GLU A 82 8.56 11.84 2.58
N PHE A 83 7.50 11.23 2.04
CA PHE A 83 7.35 9.77 2.09
C PHE A 83 8.47 9.07 1.34
N VAL A 84 8.80 9.52 0.13
CA VAL A 84 9.87 8.92 -0.69
C VAL A 84 11.22 9.02 0.02
N GLU A 85 11.57 10.16 0.61
CA GLU A 85 12.82 10.33 1.34
C GLU A 85 12.90 9.43 2.59
N THR A 86 11.80 9.32 3.33
CA THR A 86 11.71 8.41 4.47
C THR A 86 11.81 6.94 4.03
N TYR A 87 11.10 6.59 2.95
CA TYR A 87 11.16 5.23 2.39
C TYR A 87 12.59 4.89 1.93
N LYS A 88 13.25 5.74 1.15
CA LYS A 88 14.63 5.56 0.69
C LYS A 88 15.59 5.36 1.86
N THR A 89 15.46 6.18 2.90
CA THR A 89 16.29 6.08 4.11
C THR A 89 16.15 4.71 4.78
N ASN A 90 14.92 4.24 4.98
CA ASN A 90 14.66 2.93 5.56
C ASN A 90 15.11 1.80 4.62
N TYR A 91 14.79 1.89 3.34
CA TYR A 91 15.15 0.89 2.34
C TYR A 91 16.67 0.69 2.26
N ASN A 92 17.45 1.76 2.18
CA ASN A 92 18.93 1.68 2.12
C ASN A 92 19.54 1.03 3.34
N LYS A 93 18.92 1.19 4.52
CA LYS A 93 19.38 0.55 5.77
C LYS A 93 18.99 -0.93 5.88
N THR A 94 17.94 -1.36 5.18
CA THR A 94 17.24 -2.62 5.50
C THR A 94 17.06 -3.58 4.33
N ALA A 95 17.32 -3.18 3.08
CA ALA A 95 17.03 -3.97 1.87
C ALA A 95 17.63 -5.38 1.89
N GLN A 96 18.76 -5.57 2.55
CA GLN A 96 19.43 -6.87 2.67
C GLN A 96 19.00 -7.68 3.90
N LYS A 97 18.22 -7.09 4.82
CA LYS A 97 17.87 -7.69 6.11
C LYS A 97 16.44 -8.21 6.17
N GLY A 98 15.54 -7.56 5.49
CA GLY A 98 14.11 -7.90 5.51
C GLY A 98 13.30 -7.06 4.55
N LEU A 99 11.98 -7.09 4.71
CA LEU A 99 11.04 -6.42 3.81
C LEU A 99 10.32 -5.28 4.52
N ILE A 100 10.23 -4.13 3.87
CA ILE A 100 9.36 -3.03 4.29
C ILE A 100 7.97 -3.30 3.69
N CYS A 101 6.93 -3.19 4.52
CA CYS A 101 5.55 -3.37 4.12
C CYS A 101 4.84 -2.01 4.07
N ILE A 102 4.19 -1.72 2.94
CA ILE A 102 3.29 -0.59 2.79
C ILE A 102 1.89 -1.19 2.66
N PRO A 103 1.05 -1.14 3.72
CA PRO A 103 -0.28 -1.74 3.68
C PRO A 103 -1.29 -0.83 2.98
N SER A 104 -2.37 -1.41 2.43
CA SER A 104 -3.52 -0.62 1.99
C SER A 104 -4.23 0.03 3.17
N GLY A 105 -4.31 -0.64 4.27
CA GLY A 105 -4.91 -0.21 5.52
C GLY A 105 -4.65 -1.18 6.66
N ASN A 106 -5.21 -0.87 7.82
CA ASN A 106 -5.29 -1.77 8.95
C ASN A 106 -6.49 -1.39 9.86
N HIS A 107 -6.65 -2.11 10.95
CA HIS A 107 -7.73 -1.90 11.92
C HIS A 107 -7.61 -0.61 12.75
N ASP A 108 -6.50 0.11 12.64
CA ASP A 108 -6.18 1.31 13.42
C ASP A 108 -6.18 2.61 12.59
N MET A 109 -6.44 2.52 11.30
CA MET A 109 -6.48 3.69 10.42
C MET A 109 -7.73 3.69 9.53
N ASP A 110 -8.03 4.82 8.92
CA ASP A 110 -9.12 4.95 7.96
C ASP A 110 -8.93 4.00 6.77
N ARG A 111 -10.03 3.56 6.16
CA ARG A 111 -9.99 2.82 4.90
C ARG A 111 -9.57 3.75 3.74
N LEU A 112 -8.96 3.18 2.70
CA LEU A 112 -8.60 3.93 1.49
C LEU A 112 -9.81 4.67 0.89
N ALA A 113 -10.96 3.99 0.80
CA ALA A 113 -12.18 4.53 0.23
C ALA A 113 -12.84 5.66 1.05
N ARG A 114 -12.27 6.06 2.18
CA ARG A 114 -12.72 7.27 2.90
C ARG A 114 -12.31 8.54 2.16
N ARG A 115 -11.16 8.56 1.52
CA ARG A 115 -10.56 9.71 0.85
C ARG A 115 -10.47 9.55 -0.68
N LEU A 116 -10.28 8.32 -1.16
CA LEU A 116 -10.07 8.00 -2.56
C LEU A 116 -11.31 7.29 -3.13
N GLN A 117 -11.64 7.55 -4.39
CA GLN A 117 -12.81 6.98 -5.05
C GLN A 117 -12.51 6.58 -6.50
N GLY A 118 -13.25 5.58 -7.01
CA GLY A 118 -13.15 5.17 -8.40
C GLY A 118 -11.72 4.81 -8.81
N ASP A 119 -11.23 5.42 -9.88
CA ASP A 119 -9.89 5.12 -10.43
C ASP A 119 -8.75 5.58 -9.52
N GLU A 120 -8.97 6.51 -8.59
CA GLU A 120 -7.98 6.85 -7.56
C GLU A 120 -7.59 5.61 -6.73
N LEU A 121 -8.57 4.74 -6.39
CA LEU A 121 -8.30 3.48 -5.68
C LEU A 121 -7.48 2.51 -6.54
N LYS A 122 -7.81 2.36 -7.83
CA LYS A 122 -7.08 1.49 -8.74
C LYS A 122 -5.63 1.94 -8.90
N ILE A 123 -5.39 3.25 -9.03
CA ILE A 123 -4.06 3.85 -9.13
C ILE A 123 -3.28 3.69 -7.80
N ALA A 124 -3.94 3.83 -6.65
CA ALA A 124 -3.32 3.56 -5.34
C ALA A 124 -2.88 2.08 -5.22
N PHE A 125 -3.67 1.13 -5.70
CA PHE A 125 -3.27 -0.28 -5.75
C PHE A 125 -2.16 -0.55 -6.76
N ALA A 126 -2.11 0.17 -7.89
CA ALA A 126 -0.99 0.09 -8.82
C ALA A 126 0.34 0.46 -8.12
N PHE A 127 0.35 1.50 -7.30
CA PHE A 127 1.49 1.85 -6.45
C PHE A 127 1.80 0.75 -5.43
N LEU A 128 0.84 0.37 -4.59
CA LEU A 128 1.03 -0.61 -3.52
C LEU A 128 1.59 -1.94 -4.03
N LEU A 129 1.11 -2.41 -5.19
CA LEU A 129 1.49 -3.69 -5.76
C LEU A 129 2.73 -3.62 -6.67
N SER A 130 3.26 -2.44 -6.98
CA SER A 130 4.51 -2.28 -7.71
C SER A 130 5.71 -1.91 -6.82
N MET A 131 5.48 -1.51 -5.57
CA MET A 131 6.56 -1.24 -4.60
C MET A 131 7.27 -2.53 -4.16
N PRO A 132 8.57 -2.47 -3.79
CA PRO A 132 9.26 -3.61 -3.16
C PRO A 132 8.63 -3.98 -1.83
N GLY A 133 9.05 -5.09 -1.26
CA GLY A 133 8.58 -5.56 0.04
C GLY A 133 7.37 -6.47 -0.06
N ALA A 134 6.67 -6.68 1.04
CA ALA A 134 5.47 -7.51 1.09
C ALA A 134 4.23 -6.61 1.13
N PRO A 135 3.39 -6.64 0.09
CA PRO A 135 2.13 -5.91 0.12
C PRO A 135 1.15 -6.57 1.10
N PHE A 136 0.54 -5.75 1.94
CA PHE A 136 -0.54 -6.18 2.83
C PHE A 136 -1.83 -5.47 2.42
N ILE A 137 -2.82 -6.26 2.01
CA ILE A 137 -4.16 -5.75 1.66
C ILE A 137 -5.06 -5.98 2.87
N TYR A 138 -5.56 -4.88 3.45
CA TYR A 138 -6.53 -4.96 4.53
C TYR A 138 -7.87 -5.41 3.95
N TYR A 139 -8.51 -6.40 4.58
CA TYR A 139 -9.74 -6.99 4.06
C TYR A 139 -10.78 -5.93 3.68
N GLY A 140 -11.37 -6.08 2.52
CA GLY A 140 -12.40 -5.18 1.99
C GLY A 140 -11.86 -3.95 1.27
N ASP A 141 -10.57 -3.59 1.42
CA ASP A 141 -10.00 -2.49 0.63
C ASP A 141 -9.97 -2.85 -0.86
N GLU A 142 -9.80 -4.14 -1.20
CA GLU A 142 -9.81 -4.68 -2.55
C GLU A 142 -11.17 -4.60 -3.26
N ILE A 143 -12.23 -4.37 -2.50
CA ILE A 143 -13.58 -4.12 -3.03
C ILE A 143 -14.07 -2.69 -2.77
N GLY A 144 -13.21 -1.83 -2.23
CA GLY A 144 -13.55 -0.44 -1.93
C GLY A 144 -14.49 -0.27 -0.73
N MET A 145 -14.41 -1.14 0.29
CA MET A 145 -15.21 -0.97 1.52
C MET A 145 -14.98 0.40 2.14
N ARG A 146 -16.07 1.05 2.52
CA ARG A 146 -16.06 2.40 3.11
C ARG A 146 -15.78 2.37 4.60
N TYR A 147 -15.21 3.45 5.12
CA TYR A 147 -15.19 3.73 6.55
C TYR A 147 -16.63 4.05 7.02
N VAL A 148 -17.09 3.39 8.06
CA VAL A 148 -18.44 3.64 8.62
C VAL A 148 -18.35 4.77 9.64
N GLU A 149 -18.92 5.92 9.30
CA GLU A 149 -18.87 7.12 10.12
C GLU A 149 -19.80 7.01 11.37
N GLY A 150 -19.48 7.75 12.40
CA GLY A 150 -20.33 7.93 13.56
C GLY A 150 -20.38 6.75 14.56
N LEU A 151 -19.60 5.71 14.36
CA LEU A 151 -19.54 4.59 15.29
C LEU A 151 -18.75 4.99 16.54
N LYS A 152 -19.32 4.62 17.72
CA LYS A 152 -18.62 4.79 18.98
C LYS A 152 -17.43 3.84 19.06
N SER A 153 -16.33 4.31 19.63
CA SER A 153 -15.23 3.43 19.98
C SER A 153 -15.65 2.50 21.10
N VAL A 154 -15.64 1.19 20.82
CA VAL A 154 -16.01 0.14 21.82
C VAL A 154 -14.77 -0.38 22.56
N GLU A 155 -13.58 -0.08 22.10
CA GLU A 155 -12.32 -0.58 22.65
C GLU A 155 -11.48 0.53 23.30
N GLY A 156 -12.04 1.73 23.44
CA GLY A 156 -11.33 2.91 23.94
C GLY A 156 -10.33 3.47 22.93
N GLY A 157 -9.60 4.53 23.32
CA GLY A 157 -8.65 5.20 22.45
C GLY A 157 -9.31 6.17 21.46
N TYR A 158 -8.68 6.36 20.32
CA TYR A 158 -9.18 7.23 19.25
C TYR A 158 -10.24 6.51 18.39
N ASN A 159 -11.00 7.29 17.63
CA ASN A 159 -12.07 6.79 16.79
C ASN A 159 -11.53 6.01 15.57
N ARG A 160 -11.64 4.69 15.58
CA ARG A 160 -11.17 3.76 14.56
C ARG A 160 -12.15 2.63 14.24
N THR A 161 -13.26 2.58 14.94
CA THR A 161 -14.26 1.49 14.85
C THR A 161 -14.80 1.36 13.42
N GLY A 162 -14.95 2.48 12.70
CA GLY A 162 -15.50 2.48 11.33
C GLY A 162 -14.66 1.73 10.29
N SER A 163 -13.36 1.47 10.54
CA SER A 163 -12.53 0.64 9.66
C SER A 163 -12.67 -0.86 9.92
N ARG A 164 -13.35 -1.24 10.99
CA ARG A 164 -13.48 -2.63 11.48
C ARG A 164 -14.86 -3.25 11.20
N SER A 165 -15.68 -2.60 10.36
CA SER A 165 -16.96 -3.15 9.94
C SER A 165 -16.78 -4.53 9.30
N PRO A 166 -17.75 -5.45 9.49
CA PRO A 166 -17.66 -6.79 8.93
C PRO A 166 -17.51 -6.79 7.41
N MET A 167 -16.85 -7.82 6.87
CA MET A 167 -16.68 -8.00 5.42
C MET A 167 -18.03 -8.09 4.71
N GLN A 168 -18.14 -7.44 3.57
CA GLN A 168 -19.35 -7.37 2.75
C GLN A 168 -19.26 -8.37 1.60
N TRP A 169 -19.81 -9.60 1.81
CA TRP A 169 -19.72 -10.69 0.85
C TRP A 169 -20.77 -10.57 -0.26
N ASP A 170 -22.04 -10.32 0.11
CA ASP A 170 -23.17 -10.28 -0.81
C ASP A 170 -24.34 -9.41 -0.29
N ASP A 171 -25.52 -9.52 -0.90
CA ASP A 171 -26.70 -8.73 -0.54
C ASP A 171 -27.63 -9.43 0.47
N SER A 172 -27.23 -10.57 1.02
CA SER A 172 -28.00 -11.30 2.01
C SER A 172 -27.91 -10.66 3.40
N THR A 173 -28.57 -11.27 4.40
CA THR A 173 -28.57 -10.80 5.79
C THR A 173 -27.14 -10.54 6.28
N ASN A 174 -26.92 -9.36 6.89
CA ASN A 174 -25.61 -8.91 7.34
C ASN A 174 -24.52 -8.99 6.23
N ALA A 175 -24.91 -8.72 4.98
CA ALA A 175 -24.04 -8.83 3.83
C ALA A 175 -23.31 -10.18 3.72
N GLY A 176 -23.95 -11.27 4.08
CA GLY A 176 -23.37 -12.62 4.06
C GLY A 176 -22.31 -12.87 5.15
N PHE A 177 -22.08 -11.92 6.05
CA PHE A 177 -21.08 -12.07 7.11
C PHE A 177 -21.55 -13.00 8.23
N SER A 178 -22.81 -12.89 8.66
CA SER A 178 -23.38 -13.65 9.77
C SER A 178 -24.87 -13.86 9.61
N SER A 179 -25.38 -15.01 10.05
CA SER A 179 -26.83 -15.27 10.17
C SER A 179 -27.45 -14.78 11.48
N ALA A 180 -26.66 -14.23 12.40
CA ALA A 180 -27.16 -13.67 13.65
C ALA A 180 -28.07 -12.44 13.41
N PRO A 181 -28.95 -12.09 14.36
CA PRO A 181 -29.64 -10.80 14.31
C PRO A 181 -28.65 -9.65 14.18
N ALA A 182 -28.97 -8.62 13.38
CA ALA A 182 -28.08 -7.47 13.18
C ALA A 182 -27.72 -6.73 14.48
N SER A 183 -28.62 -6.79 15.49
CA SER A 183 -28.38 -6.25 16.84
C SER A 183 -27.25 -6.93 17.60
N ASP A 184 -26.92 -8.16 17.23
CA ASP A 184 -25.95 -8.99 17.92
C ASP A 184 -24.55 -8.87 17.32
N LEU A 185 -24.41 -8.14 16.22
CA LEU A 185 -23.10 -7.85 15.63
C LEU A 185 -22.31 -6.91 16.55
N TYR A 186 -21.06 -7.27 16.83
CA TYR A 186 -20.15 -6.46 17.64
C TYR A 186 -19.90 -5.06 17.02
N ILE A 187 -19.76 -5.00 15.71
CA ILE A 187 -19.71 -3.77 14.93
C ILE A 187 -20.73 -3.86 13.80
N THR A 188 -21.48 -2.81 13.58
CA THR A 188 -22.53 -2.78 12.55
C THR A 188 -21.94 -2.81 11.13
N MET A 189 -22.74 -3.34 10.19
CA MET A 189 -22.46 -3.25 8.76
C MET A 189 -22.54 -1.80 8.27
N ASP A 190 -21.91 -1.52 7.12
CA ASP A 190 -22.16 -0.30 6.37
C ASP A 190 -23.65 -0.21 6.02
N PRO A 191 -24.39 0.81 6.49
CA PRO A 191 -25.83 0.94 6.27
C PRO A 191 -26.19 1.38 4.84
N GLY A 192 -25.21 1.76 4.01
CA GLY A 192 -25.43 2.23 2.65
C GLY A 192 -26.04 1.15 1.78
N LYS A 193 -27.10 1.52 1.03
CA LYS A 193 -27.73 0.59 0.07
C LYS A 193 -26.83 0.29 -1.14
N ASP A 194 -25.91 1.18 -1.41
CA ASP A 194 -24.90 1.13 -2.48
C ASP A 194 -23.53 0.65 -1.98
N ARG A 195 -23.49 0.02 -0.80
CA ARG A 195 -22.25 -0.54 -0.25
C ARG A 195 -21.65 -1.57 -1.20
N PRO A 196 -20.32 -1.55 -1.40
CA PRO A 196 -19.70 -2.55 -2.25
C PRO A 196 -19.78 -3.94 -1.60
N THR A 197 -19.98 -4.96 -2.42
CA THR A 197 -19.94 -6.36 -1.98
C THR A 197 -18.98 -7.16 -2.85
N ALA A 198 -18.35 -8.20 -2.29
CA ALA A 198 -17.47 -9.08 -3.05
C ALA A 198 -18.18 -9.67 -4.26
N LYS A 199 -19.43 -10.12 -4.09
CA LYS A 199 -20.26 -10.69 -5.15
C LYS A 199 -20.48 -9.71 -6.32
N ALA A 200 -20.83 -8.45 -6.02
CA ALA A 200 -21.04 -7.44 -7.04
C ALA A 200 -19.72 -7.09 -7.77
N GLN A 201 -18.63 -6.91 -7.03
CA GLN A 201 -17.31 -6.62 -7.58
C GLN A 201 -16.80 -7.78 -8.46
N MET A 202 -17.03 -9.02 -8.08
CA MET A 202 -16.65 -10.20 -8.89
C MET A 202 -17.48 -10.31 -10.18
N ALA A 203 -18.69 -9.81 -10.20
CA ALA A 203 -19.56 -9.83 -11.38
C ALA A 203 -19.27 -8.70 -12.38
N ASP A 204 -18.61 -7.62 -11.94
CA ASP A 204 -18.26 -6.47 -12.75
C ASP A 204 -16.79 -6.55 -13.22
N PRO A 205 -16.51 -6.78 -14.52
CA PRO A 205 -15.15 -6.91 -15.04
C PRO A 205 -14.31 -5.63 -14.88
N ASP A 206 -14.93 -4.46 -14.74
CA ASP A 206 -14.24 -3.18 -14.57
C ASP A 206 -14.07 -2.77 -13.11
N SER A 207 -14.43 -3.65 -12.17
CA SER A 207 -14.38 -3.41 -10.74
C SER A 207 -12.96 -3.27 -10.19
N LEU A 208 -12.87 -2.67 -9.00
CA LEU A 208 -11.63 -2.60 -8.23
C LEU A 208 -11.08 -4.00 -7.91
N TYR A 209 -11.95 -4.96 -7.60
CA TYR A 209 -11.56 -6.36 -7.34
C TYR A 209 -10.77 -6.95 -8.52
N HIS A 210 -11.29 -6.80 -9.74
CA HIS A 210 -10.61 -7.33 -10.93
C HIS A 210 -9.31 -6.58 -11.24
N GLU A 211 -9.26 -5.28 -10.96
CA GLU A 211 -8.03 -4.50 -11.12
C GLU A 211 -6.95 -4.94 -10.13
N VAL A 212 -7.30 -5.12 -8.85
CA VAL A 212 -6.37 -5.64 -7.82
C VAL A 212 -5.89 -7.05 -8.18
N LYS A 213 -6.80 -7.93 -8.62
CA LYS A 213 -6.45 -9.28 -9.08
C LYS A 213 -5.45 -9.26 -10.24
N LYS A 214 -5.69 -8.40 -11.24
CA LYS A 214 -4.79 -8.19 -12.40
C LYS A 214 -3.40 -7.71 -11.95
N LEU A 215 -3.34 -6.71 -11.08
CA LEU A 215 -2.08 -6.19 -10.55
C LEU A 215 -1.29 -7.23 -9.75
N ILE A 216 -1.96 -8.09 -8.98
CA ILE A 216 -1.32 -9.22 -8.28
C ILE A 216 -0.71 -10.18 -9.29
N GLN A 217 -1.43 -10.54 -10.36
CA GLN A 217 -0.92 -11.43 -11.41
C GLN A 217 0.29 -10.82 -12.13
N ILE A 218 0.25 -9.54 -12.46
CA ILE A 218 1.38 -8.82 -13.07
C ILE A 218 2.58 -8.83 -12.14
N ARG A 219 2.40 -8.51 -10.85
CA ARG A 219 3.47 -8.57 -9.86
C ARG A 219 4.11 -9.95 -9.78
N GLN A 220 3.30 -11.01 -9.79
CA GLN A 220 3.79 -12.38 -9.70
C GLN A 220 4.51 -12.86 -10.97
N SER A 221 4.20 -12.27 -12.12
CA SER A 221 4.81 -12.63 -13.41
C SER A 221 6.08 -11.86 -13.76
N SER A 222 6.37 -10.75 -13.06
CA SER A 222 7.54 -9.90 -13.30
C SER A 222 8.57 -10.05 -12.17
N LYS A 223 9.78 -10.44 -12.50
CA LYS A 223 10.89 -10.54 -11.53
C LYS A 223 11.21 -9.20 -10.89
N ALA A 224 11.22 -8.14 -11.70
CA ALA A 224 11.47 -6.77 -11.23
C ALA A 224 10.45 -6.33 -10.18
N LEU A 225 9.17 -6.72 -10.31
CA LEU A 225 8.10 -6.30 -9.40
C LEU A 225 7.99 -7.18 -8.14
N LEU A 226 8.71 -8.29 -8.04
CA LEU A 226 8.73 -9.12 -6.84
C LEU A 226 9.31 -8.37 -5.63
N SER A 227 9.13 -8.97 -4.45
CA SER A 227 9.44 -8.36 -3.15
C SER A 227 10.87 -7.83 -3.00
N ARG A 228 11.83 -8.51 -3.61
CA ARG A 228 13.28 -8.19 -3.51
C ARG A 228 13.85 -7.47 -4.73
N GLY A 229 13.04 -7.18 -5.75
CA GLY A 229 13.45 -6.30 -6.83
C GLY A 229 13.88 -4.94 -6.28
N THR A 230 14.93 -4.36 -6.82
CA THR A 230 15.41 -3.04 -6.40
C THR A 230 14.44 -1.93 -6.80
N ILE A 231 14.61 -0.76 -6.23
CA ILE A 231 13.86 0.44 -6.59
C ILE A 231 14.78 1.64 -6.69
N GLU A 232 14.61 2.42 -7.75
CA GLU A 232 15.23 3.72 -7.95
C GLU A 232 14.15 4.74 -8.31
N PHE A 233 13.95 5.74 -7.46
CA PHE A 233 13.03 6.84 -7.77
C PHE A 233 13.69 7.77 -8.78
N VAL A 234 13.09 7.90 -9.94
CA VAL A 234 13.61 8.73 -11.04
C VAL A 234 12.88 10.08 -11.14
N TYR A 235 11.68 10.17 -10.58
CA TYR A 235 10.96 11.44 -10.41
C TYR A 235 10.01 11.37 -9.21
N ALA A 236 10.24 12.22 -8.22
CA ALA A 236 9.43 12.36 -7.00
C ALA A 236 9.64 13.75 -6.41
N GLU A 237 9.34 14.78 -7.20
CA GLU A 237 9.60 16.18 -6.85
C GLU A 237 8.51 16.74 -5.93
N LYS A 238 8.91 17.64 -5.05
CA LYS A 238 8.01 18.27 -4.07
C LYS A 238 6.86 19.00 -4.75
N ASN A 239 5.62 18.69 -4.32
CA ASN A 239 4.38 19.27 -4.86
C ASN A 239 4.23 19.11 -6.40
N GLN A 240 4.82 18.06 -6.98
CA GLN A 240 4.76 17.80 -8.42
C GLN A 240 4.27 16.37 -8.70
N TYR A 241 3.83 16.17 -9.91
CA TYR A 241 3.40 14.91 -10.52
C TYR A 241 4.15 14.70 -11.83
N PRO A 242 4.31 13.46 -12.30
CA PRO A 242 3.89 12.20 -11.69
C PRO A 242 4.88 11.73 -10.61
N LEU A 243 4.63 10.58 -10.01
CA LEU A 243 5.64 9.76 -9.36
C LEU A 243 6.20 8.78 -10.39
N ALA A 244 7.53 8.65 -10.50
CA ALA A 244 8.13 7.64 -11.35
C ALA A 244 9.34 6.96 -10.67
N TYR A 245 9.44 5.64 -10.85
CA TYR A 245 10.55 4.84 -10.34
C TYR A 245 10.82 3.61 -11.20
N VAL A 246 12.05 3.16 -11.20
CA VAL A 246 12.48 1.93 -11.86
C VAL A 246 12.53 0.79 -10.84
N ARG A 247 11.97 -0.33 -11.21
CA ARG A 247 12.13 -1.61 -10.51
C ARG A 247 13.05 -2.50 -11.34
N GLU A 248 13.99 -3.21 -10.69
CA GLU A 248 14.94 -4.05 -11.39
C GLU A 248 15.22 -5.34 -10.62
N ALA A 249 15.24 -6.46 -11.33
CA ALA A 249 15.74 -7.76 -10.85
C ALA A 249 16.09 -8.68 -12.04
N GLU A 250 17.16 -9.45 -11.91
CA GLU A 250 17.55 -10.52 -12.84
C GLU A 250 17.57 -10.10 -14.33
N GLY A 251 17.99 -8.85 -14.60
CA GLY A 251 18.05 -8.29 -15.95
C GLY A 251 16.74 -7.74 -16.51
N GLU A 252 15.64 -7.84 -15.76
CA GLU A 252 14.39 -7.16 -16.08
C GLU A 252 14.36 -5.79 -15.45
N LYS A 253 14.04 -4.75 -16.25
CA LYS A 253 13.83 -3.38 -15.79
C LYS A 253 12.42 -2.90 -16.17
N VAL A 254 11.69 -2.42 -15.16
CA VAL A 254 10.34 -1.91 -15.32
C VAL A 254 10.27 -0.48 -14.80
N LEU A 255 9.96 0.47 -15.67
CA LEU A 255 9.63 1.84 -15.28
C LEU A 255 8.14 1.89 -14.89
N VAL A 256 7.89 2.27 -13.65
CA VAL A 256 6.55 2.52 -13.11
C VAL A 256 6.32 4.03 -13.11
N ILE A 257 5.21 4.47 -13.70
CA ILE A 257 4.81 5.88 -13.76
C ILE A 257 3.39 5.99 -13.22
N ILE A 258 3.17 6.91 -12.29
CA ILE A 258 1.90 7.06 -11.58
C ILE A 258 1.48 8.53 -11.54
N ASN A 259 0.38 8.84 -12.19
CA ASN A 259 -0.22 10.17 -12.22
C ASN A 259 -1.68 10.13 -11.73
N PRO A 260 -1.93 10.28 -10.43
CA PRO A 260 -3.29 10.33 -9.91
C PRO A 260 -3.99 11.67 -10.18
N SER A 261 -3.26 12.73 -10.56
CA SER A 261 -3.84 14.06 -10.76
C SER A 261 -4.82 14.13 -11.94
N ASP A 262 -5.65 15.15 -11.97
CA ASP A 262 -6.64 15.41 -13.02
C ASP A 262 -6.07 16.08 -14.29
N LYS A 263 -4.73 16.14 -14.40
CA LYS A 263 -4.03 16.75 -15.54
C LYS A 263 -2.98 15.80 -16.10
N GLU A 264 -2.74 15.92 -17.40
CA GLU A 264 -1.56 15.35 -18.03
C GLU A 264 -0.29 15.92 -17.39
N GLN A 265 0.72 15.06 -17.18
CA GLN A 265 1.97 15.42 -16.54
C GLN A 265 3.16 14.96 -17.40
N SER A 266 4.25 15.69 -17.31
CA SER A 266 5.50 15.35 -18.01
C SER A 266 6.69 15.49 -17.07
N PHE A 267 7.69 14.64 -17.28
CA PHE A 267 8.94 14.71 -16.52
C PHE A 267 10.15 14.34 -17.38
N PRO A 268 11.34 14.89 -17.10
CA PRO A 268 12.55 14.60 -17.85
C PRO A 268 13.06 13.20 -17.50
N TYR A 269 12.99 12.29 -18.44
CA TYR A 269 13.59 10.96 -18.34
C TYR A 269 13.77 10.35 -19.73
N SER A 270 15.00 9.93 -20.06
CA SER A 270 15.32 9.33 -21.35
C SER A 270 15.24 7.82 -21.25
N ALA A 271 14.14 7.25 -21.70
CA ALA A 271 13.97 5.83 -21.85
C ALA A 271 13.10 5.52 -23.06
N GLU A 272 13.35 4.40 -23.72
CA GLU A 272 12.44 3.81 -24.67
C GLU A 272 11.38 3.01 -23.90
N LEU A 273 10.13 3.41 -23.98
CA LEU A 273 9.01 2.66 -23.40
C LEU A 273 8.67 1.50 -24.34
N ARG A 274 9.03 0.29 -23.92
CA ARG A 274 8.72 -0.94 -24.65
C ARG A 274 7.35 -1.46 -24.27
N ASP A 275 7.18 -2.77 -24.24
CA ASP A 275 5.91 -3.42 -23.90
C ASP A 275 5.40 -2.96 -22.54
N ALA A 276 4.16 -2.52 -22.53
CA ALA A 276 3.47 -2.19 -21.29
C ALA A 276 2.97 -3.47 -20.61
N LEU A 277 3.49 -3.77 -19.44
CA LEU A 277 2.96 -4.83 -18.56
C LEU A 277 1.58 -4.46 -18.01
N TYR A 278 1.37 -3.16 -17.80
CA TYR A 278 0.15 -2.62 -17.21
C TYR A 278 -0.10 -1.20 -17.69
N THR A 279 -1.35 -0.86 -17.91
CA THR A 279 -1.81 0.53 -18.06
C THR A 279 -3.23 0.69 -17.56
N ILE A 280 -3.51 1.83 -16.94
CA ILE A 280 -4.84 2.34 -16.62
C ILE A 280 -4.90 3.83 -16.94
N GLY A 281 -6.05 4.34 -17.39
CA GLY A 281 -6.29 5.76 -17.69
C GLY A 281 -5.60 6.27 -18.95
N GLY A 282 -4.75 5.46 -19.59
CA GLY A 282 -4.04 5.78 -20.82
C GLY A 282 -2.59 5.29 -20.81
N LYS A 283 -1.87 5.52 -21.90
CA LYS A 283 -0.47 5.13 -22.04
C LYS A 283 0.43 6.35 -21.94
N ALA A 284 1.61 6.17 -21.34
CA ALA A 284 2.66 7.16 -21.39
C ALA A 284 3.36 7.15 -22.77
N GLU A 285 3.88 8.30 -23.14
CA GLU A 285 4.67 8.51 -24.36
C GLU A 285 6.05 9.06 -24.01
N SER A 286 7.09 8.57 -24.71
CA SER A 286 8.46 9.05 -24.57
C SER A 286 8.87 9.78 -25.84
N LYS A 287 9.28 11.04 -25.69
CA LYS A 287 9.72 11.87 -26.80
C LYS A 287 10.78 12.86 -26.34
N ASP A 288 11.89 12.96 -27.09
CA ASP A 288 12.95 13.96 -26.89
C ASP A 288 13.47 14.05 -25.44
N GLY A 289 13.62 12.90 -24.75
CA GLY A 289 14.10 12.83 -23.38
C GLY A 289 13.07 13.21 -22.32
N THR A 290 11.81 13.33 -22.70
CA THR A 290 10.68 13.63 -21.82
C THR A 290 9.64 12.53 -21.91
N ILE A 291 9.11 12.12 -20.77
CA ILE A 291 7.96 11.21 -20.70
C ILE A 291 6.74 11.99 -20.29
N THR A 292 5.66 11.79 -21.03
CA THR A 292 4.33 12.37 -20.77
C THR A 292 3.34 11.27 -20.43
N ILE A 293 2.52 11.48 -19.42
CA ILE A 293 1.51 10.53 -18.95
C ILE A 293 0.16 11.23 -18.76
N PRO A 294 -0.97 10.67 -19.27
CA PRO A 294 -2.30 11.27 -19.14
C PRO A 294 -2.75 11.49 -17.69
N ALA A 295 -3.80 12.28 -17.52
CA ALA A 295 -4.50 12.45 -16.25
C ALA A 295 -5.03 11.11 -15.71
N GLN A 296 -5.07 10.96 -14.38
CA GLN A 296 -5.62 9.78 -13.70
C GLN A 296 -5.17 8.45 -14.32
N SER A 297 -3.86 8.28 -14.44
CA SER A 297 -3.29 7.12 -15.11
C SER A 297 -2.10 6.52 -14.35
N ALA A 298 -1.82 5.26 -14.63
CA ALA A 298 -0.61 4.58 -14.24
C ALA A 298 -0.18 3.60 -15.32
N GLY A 299 1.14 3.39 -15.45
CA GLY A 299 1.68 2.44 -16.40
C GLY A 299 2.99 1.82 -15.92
N PHE A 300 3.20 0.55 -16.27
CA PHE A 300 4.41 -0.22 -16.03
C PHE A 300 4.99 -0.63 -17.38
N TYR A 301 6.18 -0.20 -17.69
CA TYR A 301 6.82 -0.36 -19.01
C TYR A 301 8.18 -1.03 -18.87
N HIS A 302 8.45 -2.02 -19.69
CA HIS A 302 9.83 -2.47 -19.88
C HIS A 302 10.68 -1.35 -20.52
N ILE A 303 11.89 -1.16 -20.03
CA ILE A 303 12.86 -0.18 -20.51
C ILE A 303 14.22 -0.78 -20.82
#